data_67b7fcc755597e9c08636350bbd9a8b9
#
_entry.id   67b7fcc755597e9c08636350bbd9a8b9
#
_cell.length_a   1.000
_cell.length_b   1.000
_cell.length_c   1.000
_cell.angle_alpha   90.00
_cell.angle_beta   90.00
_cell.angle_gamma   90.00
#
_symmetry.space_group_name_H-M   'P 1'
#
loop_
_entity.id
_entity.type
_entity.pdbx_description
1 polymer ?
#
loop_
_entity_poly.entity_id
_entity_poly.type
_entity_poly.pdbx_seq_one_letter_code
_entity_poly.pdbx_strand_id
1 'polypeptide(L)'
;MVHANVWKASVGRIPLYLLDTDNELNSEFDRPITHHLYGGDWENRLKQEILLGIGGMITLRALGITKDVYHCNEGHAALINIQRLCDYINGGLNFGQAMELVRASSLYTQSFQRHHPAYAKQNFLF
;
A
#
# COMPACT_ATOMS: atom_id res chain seq x y z
N MET A 1 -3.08 16.90 -2.92
CA MET A 1 -2.14 16.18 -2.02
C MET A 1 -2.94 15.72 -0.83
N VAL A 2 -2.81 14.46 -0.42
CA VAL A 2 -3.49 13.91 0.78
C VAL A 2 -2.47 13.80 1.90
N HIS A 3 -2.83 14.30 3.08
CA HIS A 3 -2.03 14.23 4.30
C HIS A 3 -2.51 13.08 5.16
N ALA A 4 -1.60 12.37 5.79
CA ALA A 4 -1.93 11.30 6.72
C ALA A 4 -1.15 11.45 8.03
N ASN A 5 -1.84 11.33 9.14
CA ASN A 5 -1.23 11.11 10.44
C ASN A 5 -0.69 9.68 10.48
N VAL A 6 0.45 9.49 11.12
CA VAL A 6 1.04 8.16 11.30
C VAL A 6 0.97 7.81 12.78
N TRP A 7 0.14 6.82 13.08
CA TRP A 7 0.02 6.29 14.44
C TRP A 7 0.87 5.02 14.59
N LYS A 8 1.56 4.89 15.70
CA LYS A 8 2.30 3.69 16.05
C LYS A 8 1.61 2.98 17.20
N ALA A 9 1.20 1.74 16.96
CA ALA A 9 0.69 0.84 18.00
C ALA A 9 1.65 -0.33 18.17
N SER A 10 1.81 -0.82 19.40
CA SER A 10 2.60 -2.00 19.69
C SER A 10 1.66 -3.18 19.94
N VAL A 11 1.76 -4.21 19.10
CA VAL A 11 0.99 -5.45 19.25
C VAL A 11 1.98 -6.55 19.65
N GLY A 12 2.13 -6.76 20.94
CA GLY A 12 3.23 -7.57 21.46
C GLY A 12 4.58 -6.95 21.08
N ARG A 13 5.41 -7.72 20.36
CA ARG A 13 6.72 -7.25 19.86
C ARG A 13 6.67 -6.60 18.47
N ILE A 14 5.49 -6.56 17.85
CA ILE A 14 5.34 -6.07 16.49
C ILE A 14 4.88 -4.62 16.51
N PRO A 15 5.63 -3.68 15.89
CA PRO A 15 5.15 -2.33 15.67
C PRO A 15 4.16 -2.32 14.50
N LEU A 16 2.98 -1.76 14.73
CA LEU A 16 1.97 -1.52 13.72
C LEU A 16 1.92 -0.02 13.44
N TYR A 17 2.06 0.36 12.17
CA TYR A 17 1.91 1.75 11.74
C TYR A 17 0.59 1.90 11.00
N LEU A 18 -0.22 2.85 11.44
CA LEU A 18 -1.53 3.14 10.90
C LEU A 18 -1.50 4.51 10.23
N LEU A 19 -2.05 4.59 9.03
CA LEU A 19 -2.22 5.84 8.29
C LEU A 19 -3.65 6.32 8.46
N ASP A 20 -3.80 7.57 8.87
CA ASP A 20 -5.08 8.19 9.19
C ASP A 20 -5.20 9.50 8.41
N THR A 21 -6.20 9.59 7.53
CA THR A 21 -6.46 10.78 6.72
C THR A 21 -7.40 11.77 7.37
N ASP A 22 -7.94 11.49 8.56
CA ASP A 22 -8.72 12.48 9.31
C ASP A 22 -7.80 13.56 9.88
N ASN A 23 -7.43 14.49 9.00
CA ASN A 23 -6.47 15.55 9.22
C ASN A 23 -7.05 16.86 8.67
N GLU A 24 -6.91 17.94 9.44
CA GLU A 24 -7.44 19.26 9.07
C GLU A 24 -6.82 19.84 7.78
N LEU A 25 -5.65 19.37 7.38
CA LEU A 25 -5.00 19.74 6.12
C LEU A 25 -5.65 19.11 4.89
N ASN A 26 -6.53 18.11 5.08
CA ASN A 26 -7.27 17.45 4.01
C ASN A 26 -8.62 18.11 3.77
N SER A 27 -9.07 18.01 2.51
CA SER A 27 -10.43 18.37 2.15
C SER A 27 -11.45 17.46 2.86
N GLU A 28 -12.69 17.92 2.98
CA GLU A 28 -13.79 17.10 3.53
C GLU A 28 -14.03 15.80 2.75
N PHE A 29 -13.63 15.76 1.47
CA PHE A 29 -13.74 14.57 0.62
C PHE A 29 -12.60 13.57 0.86
N ASP A 30 -11.44 14.01 1.34
CA ASP A 30 -10.26 13.14 1.52
C ASP A 30 -10.12 12.66 2.97
N ARG A 31 -10.67 13.38 3.94
CA ARG A 31 -10.66 12.97 5.36
C ARG A 31 -11.27 11.60 5.60
N PRO A 32 -12.41 11.21 4.97
CA PRO A 32 -13.05 9.93 5.21
C PRO A 32 -12.37 8.70 4.58
N ILE A 33 -11.29 8.86 3.81
CA ILE A 33 -10.64 7.74 3.09
C ILE A 33 -10.35 6.57 4.03
N THR A 34 -9.91 6.84 5.26
CA THR A 34 -9.53 5.81 6.25
C THR A 34 -10.61 5.49 7.28
N HIS A 35 -11.80 6.10 7.21
CA HIS A 35 -12.85 5.90 8.21
C HIS A 35 -13.44 4.49 8.23
N HIS A 36 -13.57 3.86 7.06
CA HIS A 36 -14.21 2.56 6.93
C HIS A 36 -13.36 1.60 6.11
N LEU A 37 -13.08 0.44 6.68
CA LEU A 37 -12.45 -0.66 5.96
C LEU A 37 -13.42 -1.22 4.92
N TYR A 38 -12.99 -1.31 3.67
CA TYR A 38 -13.80 -1.77 2.52
C TYR A 38 -15.07 -0.95 2.27
N GLY A 39 -15.18 0.25 2.85
CA GLY A 39 -16.32 1.15 2.63
C GLY A 39 -16.19 1.97 1.35
N GLY A 40 -17.34 2.42 0.83
CA GLY A 40 -17.40 3.30 -0.33
C GLY A 40 -17.41 2.58 -1.67
N ASP A 41 -17.28 3.38 -2.71
CA ASP A 41 -17.20 2.94 -4.10
C ASP A 41 -15.79 2.50 -4.49
N TRP A 42 -15.60 2.12 -5.76
CA TRP A 42 -14.31 1.71 -6.31
C TRP A 42 -13.26 2.82 -6.24
N GLU A 43 -13.65 4.09 -6.33
CA GLU A 43 -12.75 5.24 -6.25
C GLU A 43 -12.17 5.38 -4.84
N ASN A 44 -13.00 5.29 -3.81
CA ASN A 44 -12.54 5.33 -2.43
C ASN A 44 -11.61 4.15 -2.12
N ARG A 45 -11.94 2.96 -2.63
CA ARG A 45 -11.07 1.79 -2.50
C ARG A 45 -9.71 2.01 -3.15
N LEU A 46 -9.66 2.57 -4.36
CA LEU A 46 -8.41 2.91 -5.02
C LEU A 46 -7.59 3.93 -4.21
N LYS A 47 -8.25 4.95 -3.64
CA LYS A 47 -7.60 5.92 -2.74
C LYS A 47 -6.97 5.22 -1.52
N GLN A 48 -7.65 4.27 -0.92
CA GLN A 48 -7.12 3.47 0.20
C GLN A 48 -5.90 2.64 -0.21
N GLU A 49 -5.93 2.01 -1.38
CA GLU A 49 -4.81 1.22 -1.92
C GLU A 49 -3.60 2.11 -2.26
N ILE A 50 -3.82 3.29 -2.82
CA ILE A 50 -2.77 4.30 -3.05
C ILE A 50 -2.16 4.75 -1.72
N LEU A 51 -2.99 5.07 -0.74
CA LEU A 51 -2.54 5.49 0.58
C LEU A 51 -1.71 4.39 1.25
N LEU A 52 -2.20 3.16 1.26
CA LEU A 52 -1.51 2.04 1.88
C LEU A 52 -0.22 1.67 1.14
N GLY A 53 -0.26 1.56 -0.18
CA GLY A 53 0.89 1.13 -0.97
C GLY A 53 1.95 2.23 -1.10
N ILE A 54 1.59 3.34 -1.70
CA ILE A 54 2.53 4.46 -1.95
C ILE A 54 2.79 5.23 -0.64
N GLY A 55 1.74 5.64 0.06
CA GLY A 55 1.84 6.36 1.33
C GLY A 55 2.57 5.55 2.40
N GLY A 56 2.32 4.24 2.48
CA GLY A 56 3.04 3.34 3.38
C GLY A 56 4.55 3.32 3.13
N MET A 57 4.99 3.24 1.87
CA MET A 57 6.42 3.29 1.55
C MET A 57 7.06 4.63 1.87
N ILE A 58 6.37 5.72 1.57
CA ILE A 58 6.82 7.08 1.94
C ILE A 58 6.98 7.18 3.46
N THR A 59 6.02 6.64 4.21
CA THR A 59 6.04 6.61 5.67
C THR A 59 7.22 5.81 6.21
N LEU A 60 7.43 4.58 5.73
CA LEU A 60 8.57 3.75 6.16
C LEU A 60 9.89 4.47 5.92
N ARG A 61 10.07 5.07 4.76
CA ARG A 61 11.26 5.85 4.42
C ARG A 61 11.44 7.06 5.35
N ALA A 62 10.39 7.81 5.62
CA ALA A 62 10.43 8.96 6.51
C ALA A 62 10.79 8.57 7.95
N LEU A 63 10.41 7.37 8.38
CA LEU A 63 10.76 6.79 9.68
C LEU A 63 12.15 6.11 9.71
N GLY A 64 12.89 6.10 8.60
CA GLY A 64 14.18 5.43 8.49
C GLY A 64 14.09 3.89 8.56
N ILE A 65 12.92 3.32 8.24
CA ILE A 65 12.68 1.88 8.28
C ILE A 65 12.94 1.29 6.89
N THR A 66 14.00 0.51 6.78
CA THR A 66 14.34 -0.27 5.58
C THR A 66 14.18 -1.77 5.86
N LYS A 67 13.75 -2.51 4.86
CA LYS A 67 13.56 -3.96 4.93
C LYS A 67 14.13 -4.63 3.68
N ASP A 68 14.55 -5.89 3.85
CA ASP A 68 15.06 -6.71 2.74
C ASP A 68 13.93 -7.35 1.95
N VAL A 69 12.80 -7.63 2.60
CA VAL A 69 11.63 -8.27 1.99
C VAL A 69 10.36 -7.51 2.36
N TYR A 70 9.51 -7.34 1.37
CA TYR A 70 8.19 -6.72 1.49
C TYR A 70 7.11 -7.73 1.14
N HIS A 71 6.27 -8.03 2.11
CA HIS A 71 5.16 -8.94 1.94
C HIS A 71 3.86 -8.16 1.69
N CYS A 72 3.27 -8.36 0.51
CA CYS A 72 1.99 -7.78 0.13
C CYS A 72 0.90 -8.85 0.26
N ASN A 73 -0.09 -8.60 1.09
CA ASN A 73 -1.24 -9.46 1.22
C ASN A 73 -2.36 -8.96 0.30
N GLU A 74 -2.73 -9.76 -0.70
CA GLU A 74 -3.74 -9.44 -1.71
C GLU A 74 -3.46 -8.14 -2.48
N GLY A 75 -4.47 -7.57 -3.16
CA GLY A 75 -4.34 -6.36 -3.97
C GLY A 75 -4.13 -5.07 -3.17
N HIS A 76 -4.47 -5.08 -1.88
CA HIS A 76 -4.54 -3.86 -1.07
C HIS A 76 -3.24 -3.07 -0.98
N ALA A 77 -2.11 -3.75 -1.00
CA ALA A 77 -0.79 -3.14 -0.93
C ALA A 77 0.03 -3.29 -2.23
N ALA A 78 -0.60 -3.69 -3.35
CA ALA A 78 0.13 -3.96 -4.60
C ALA A 78 0.93 -2.74 -5.10
N LEU A 79 0.44 -1.53 -4.84
CA LEU A 79 1.08 -0.27 -5.26
C LEU A 79 2.40 0.03 -4.51
N ILE A 80 2.73 -0.72 -3.46
CA ILE A 80 4.04 -0.64 -2.79
C ILE A 80 5.19 -0.88 -3.78
N ASN A 81 5.00 -1.80 -4.72
CA ASN A 81 6.03 -2.15 -5.69
C ASN A 81 6.27 -1.04 -6.72
N ILE A 82 5.25 -0.25 -7.05
CA ILE A 82 5.38 0.93 -7.91
C ILE A 82 6.23 1.99 -7.20
N GLN A 83 5.95 2.28 -5.95
CA GLN A 83 6.73 3.27 -5.20
C GLN A 83 8.19 2.82 -5.03
N ARG A 84 8.42 1.53 -4.73
CA ARG A 84 9.77 0.98 -4.62
C ARG A 84 10.53 1.07 -5.94
N LEU A 85 9.87 0.76 -7.07
CA LEU A 85 10.45 0.91 -8.39
C LEU A 85 10.89 2.36 -8.64
N CYS A 86 10.03 3.33 -8.35
CA CYS A 86 10.34 4.74 -8.46
C CYS A 86 11.52 5.13 -7.56
N ASP A 87 11.55 4.66 -6.33
CA ASP A 87 12.63 4.95 -5.37
C ASP A 87 13.98 4.43 -5.87
N TYR A 88 14.04 3.22 -6.44
CA TYR A 88 15.26 2.64 -7.00
C TYR A 88 15.73 3.41 -8.25
N ILE A 89 14.82 3.79 -9.13
CA ILE A 89 15.16 4.58 -10.33
C ILE A 89 15.67 5.96 -9.92
N ASN A 90 15.03 6.62 -8.96
CA ASN A 90 15.48 7.90 -8.42
C ASN A 90 16.83 7.77 -7.70
N GLY A 91 17.15 6.58 -7.17
CA GLY A 91 18.44 6.23 -6.61
C GLY A 91 19.54 5.95 -7.64
N GLY A 92 19.24 6.04 -8.95
CA GLY A 92 20.22 5.93 -10.03
C GLY A 92 20.25 4.57 -10.75
N LEU A 93 19.36 3.63 -10.42
CA LEU A 93 19.26 2.37 -11.15
C LEU A 93 18.45 2.56 -12.45
N ASN A 94 18.82 1.81 -13.49
CA ASN A 94 17.97 1.71 -14.66
C ASN A 94 16.70 0.86 -14.36
N PHE A 95 15.71 0.95 -15.22
CA PHE A 95 14.43 0.27 -15.03
C PHE A 95 14.57 -1.25 -14.85
N GLY A 96 15.42 -1.90 -15.64
CA GLY A 96 15.63 -3.36 -15.55
C GLY A 96 16.22 -3.78 -14.20
N GLN A 97 17.25 -3.06 -13.73
CA GLN A 97 17.87 -3.31 -12.43
C GLN A 97 16.87 -3.08 -11.28
N ALA A 98 16.13 -1.98 -11.33
CA ALA A 98 15.11 -1.65 -10.34
C ALA A 98 14.00 -2.72 -10.30
N MET A 99 13.54 -3.19 -11.46
CA MET A 99 12.54 -4.25 -11.58
C MET A 99 13.02 -5.57 -10.96
N GLU A 100 14.26 -5.98 -11.22
CA GLU A 100 14.82 -7.20 -10.63
C GLU A 100 14.93 -7.11 -9.11
N LEU A 101 15.32 -5.96 -8.56
CA LEU A 101 15.36 -5.76 -7.11
C LEU A 101 13.95 -5.81 -6.49
N VAL A 102 12.97 -5.19 -7.13
CA VAL A 102 11.57 -5.25 -6.65
C VAL A 102 11.09 -6.70 -6.65
N ARG A 103 11.31 -7.45 -7.73
CA ARG A 103 10.90 -8.87 -7.84
C ARG A 103 11.59 -9.75 -6.79
N ALA A 104 12.90 -9.61 -6.63
CA ALA A 104 13.69 -10.43 -5.71
C ALA A 104 13.33 -10.21 -4.24
N SER A 105 12.76 -9.05 -3.88
CA SER A 105 12.45 -8.65 -2.52
C SER A 105 10.95 -8.46 -2.25
N SER A 106 10.08 -8.96 -3.12
CA SER A 106 8.63 -8.95 -2.95
C SER A 106 8.09 -10.35 -2.71
N LEU A 107 7.22 -10.49 -1.71
CA LEU A 107 6.41 -11.66 -1.48
C LEU A 107 4.94 -11.26 -1.61
N TYR A 108 4.19 -11.97 -2.40
CA TYR A 108 2.76 -11.74 -2.60
C TYR A 108 1.95 -12.96 -2.19
N THR A 109 0.94 -12.77 -1.37
CA THR A 109 0.00 -13.82 -0.99
C THR A 109 -1.41 -13.42 -1.39
N GLN A 110 -2.15 -14.37 -1.95
CA GLN A 110 -3.54 -14.21 -2.30
C GLN A 110 -4.35 -15.34 -1.68
N SER A 111 -5.44 -14.98 -1.01
CA SER A 111 -6.39 -15.98 -0.52
C SER A 111 -7.26 -16.47 -1.68
N PHE A 112 -7.20 -17.78 -1.95
CA PHE A 112 -8.13 -18.42 -2.85
C PHE A 112 -9.49 -18.57 -2.15
N GLN A 113 -10.39 -17.63 -2.31
CA GLN A 113 -11.79 -17.88 -2.00
C GLN A 113 -12.35 -18.82 -3.08
N ARG A 114 -12.61 -20.08 -2.69
CA ARG A 114 -13.37 -21.01 -3.52
C ARG A 114 -14.69 -20.32 -3.87
N HIS A 115 -14.91 -20.14 -5.16
CA HIS A 115 -16.07 -19.57 -5.85
C HIS A 115 -17.33 -19.36 -5.02
N HIS A 116 -17.61 -18.11 -4.66
CA HIS A 116 -18.98 -17.62 -4.62
C HIS A 116 -19.27 -17.08 -6.03
N PRO A 117 -20.36 -17.49 -6.72
CA PRO A 117 -20.63 -17.09 -8.12
C PRO A 117 -20.67 -15.59 -8.40
N ALA A 118 -20.82 -14.77 -7.36
CA ALA A 118 -20.87 -13.32 -7.46
C ALA A 118 -19.49 -12.64 -7.71
N TYR A 119 -18.36 -13.35 -7.57
CA TYR A 119 -17.02 -12.79 -7.73
C TYR A 119 -16.26 -13.27 -8.97
N ALA A 120 -16.92 -13.94 -9.90
CA ALA A 120 -16.33 -14.54 -11.09
C ALA A 120 -15.85 -13.56 -12.18
N LYS A 121 -15.73 -12.25 -11.91
CA LYS A 121 -15.38 -11.23 -12.91
C LYS A 121 -14.23 -10.30 -12.51
N GLN A 122 -13.21 -10.80 -11.83
CA GLN A 122 -11.95 -10.04 -11.71
C GLN A 122 -10.78 -10.93 -12.12
N ASN A 123 -10.65 -11.16 -13.43
CA ASN A 123 -9.41 -11.66 -14.01
C ASN A 123 -8.45 -10.49 -14.16
N PHE A 124 -7.52 -10.34 -13.25
CA PHE A 124 -6.32 -9.55 -13.51
C PHE A 124 -5.28 -10.49 -14.10
N LEU A 125 -5.10 -10.41 -15.41
CA LEU A 125 -3.94 -10.94 -16.10
C LEU A 125 -2.75 -9.97 -15.87
N PHE A 126 -1.67 -10.49 -15.30
CA PHE A 126 -0.35 -9.87 -15.33
C PHE A 126 0.53 -10.66 -16.31
#